data_4112ef3a0a0ec851a9ca13fc48aa7023
#
_entry.id   4112ef3a0a0ec851a9ca13fc48aa7023
#
_cell.length_a   1.000
_cell.length_b   1.000
_cell.length_c   1.000
_cell.angle_alpha   90.00
_cell.angle_beta   90.00
_cell.angle_gamma   90.00
#
_symmetry.space_group_name_H-M   'P 1'
#
loop_
_entity.id
_entity.type
_entity.pdbx_description
1 polymer ?
#
loop_
_entity_poly.entity_id
_entity_poly.type
_entity_poly.pdbx_seq_one_letter_code
_entity_poly.pdbx_strand_id
1 'polypeptide(L)'
;PVIGAVRFLLSTQTMTEALRTGLFLHIGRMFLVVYFAVLLLLIVLAWRKHRSVLLALLTIPIWIGIAGTSHAAAKYGALGWTLQFSHFLCVTAWIGVVFWVAVGARSTEHWSAFLNWFSPFARIAFTGVILSGLLLMQLAIPLERYTNLWGVPYGQALLLKHLLLLPLLFY
;
A
#
# COMPACT_ATOMS: atom_id res chain seq x y z
N PRO A 1 20.20 14.27 -3.25
CA PRO A 1 19.79 14.98 -4.48
C PRO A 1 18.39 15.59 -4.35
N VAL A 2 17.38 14.88 -3.78
CA VAL A 2 16.01 15.36 -3.67
C VAL A 2 15.90 16.60 -2.78
N ILE A 3 16.59 16.64 -1.65
CA ILE A 3 16.58 17.81 -0.73
C ILE A 3 17.19 19.06 -1.39
N GLY A 4 18.22 18.88 -2.22
CA GLY A 4 18.81 19.97 -3.00
C GLY A 4 17.87 20.53 -4.06
N ALA A 5 17.15 19.64 -4.77
CA ALA A 5 16.16 20.06 -5.78
C ALA A 5 14.96 20.79 -5.14
N VAL A 6 14.46 20.33 -4.00
CA VAL A 6 13.40 20.97 -3.25
C VAL A 6 13.85 22.35 -2.73
N ARG A 7 15.06 22.48 -2.18
CA ARG A 7 15.63 23.77 -1.78
C ARG A 7 15.79 24.73 -2.96
N PHE A 8 16.24 24.26 -4.11
CA PHE A 8 16.38 25.08 -5.31
C PHE A 8 15.01 25.57 -5.80
N LEU A 9 14.00 24.69 -5.86
CA LEU A 9 12.63 25.06 -6.24
C LEU A 9 12.00 26.06 -5.26
N LEU A 10 12.21 25.89 -3.97
CA LEU A 10 11.71 26.81 -2.94
C LEU A 10 12.44 28.16 -2.91
N SER A 11 13.68 28.21 -3.39
CA SER A 11 14.47 29.45 -3.42
C SER A 11 14.19 30.37 -4.63
N THR A 12 13.63 29.77 -5.71
CA THR A 12 13.47 30.47 -6.99
C THR A 12 12.02 30.76 -7.38
N GLN A 13 11.07 30.12 -6.72
CA GLN A 13 9.64 30.25 -7.04
C GLN A 13 8.87 30.86 -5.87
N THR A 14 7.88 31.67 -6.17
CA THR A 14 6.89 32.10 -5.17
C THR A 14 6.14 30.87 -4.66
N MET A 15 5.66 30.90 -3.39
CA MET A 15 4.90 29.80 -2.80
C MET A 15 3.72 29.38 -3.69
N THR A 16 3.07 30.34 -4.35
CA THR A 16 1.96 30.11 -5.28
C THR A 16 2.38 29.32 -6.52
N GLU A 17 3.54 29.61 -7.11
CA GLU A 17 4.07 28.88 -8.27
C GLU A 17 4.50 27.47 -7.87
N ALA A 18 5.13 27.29 -6.71
CA ALA A 18 5.51 25.98 -6.20
C ALA A 18 4.29 25.11 -5.93
N LEU A 19 3.24 25.66 -5.32
CA LEU A 19 1.96 24.97 -5.10
C LEU A 19 1.28 24.63 -6.44
N ARG A 20 1.21 25.58 -7.36
CA ARG A 20 0.63 25.36 -8.68
C ARG A 20 1.35 24.24 -9.42
N THR A 21 2.66 24.28 -9.49
CA THR A 21 3.47 23.24 -10.14
C THR A 21 3.29 21.90 -9.46
N GLY A 22 3.31 21.85 -8.12
CA GLY A 22 3.09 20.63 -7.35
C GLY A 22 1.73 19.98 -7.63
N LEU A 23 0.66 20.78 -7.70
CA LEU A 23 -0.70 20.29 -7.97
C LEU A 23 -0.89 19.81 -9.42
N PHE A 24 -0.18 20.39 -10.39
CA PHE A 24 -0.25 19.94 -11.78
C PHE A 24 0.59 18.70 -12.08
N LEU A 25 1.56 18.37 -11.23
CA LEU A 25 2.29 17.12 -11.37
C LEU A 25 1.39 15.91 -11.10
N HIS A 26 1.65 14.79 -11.79
CA HIS A 26 0.92 13.54 -11.61
C HIS A 26 0.87 13.12 -10.12
N ILE A 27 2.01 13.18 -9.45
CA ILE A 27 2.13 12.88 -8.01
C ILE A 27 1.22 13.77 -7.17
N GLY A 28 1.20 15.07 -7.41
CA GLY A 28 0.35 16.00 -6.67
C GLY A 28 -1.14 15.70 -6.84
N ARG A 29 -1.58 15.38 -8.06
CA ARG A 29 -2.96 14.95 -8.33
C ARG A 29 -3.33 13.67 -7.60
N MET A 30 -2.42 12.69 -7.55
CA MET A 30 -2.65 11.45 -6.79
C MET A 30 -2.75 11.71 -5.29
N PHE A 31 -1.93 12.60 -4.72
CA PHE A 31 -2.05 13.02 -3.33
C PHE A 31 -3.38 13.72 -3.04
N LEU A 32 -3.89 14.56 -3.94
CA LEU A 32 -5.22 15.16 -3.79
C LEU A 32 -6.31 14.10 -3.74
N VAL A 33 -6.27 13.08 -4.63
CA VAL A 33 -7.23 11.96 -4.60
C VAL A 33 -7.20 11.27 -3.23
N VAL A 34 -6.01 10.96 -2.71
CA VAL A 34 -5.86 10.35 -1.38
C VAL A 34 -6.42 11.25 -0.30
N TYR A 35 -6.07 12.53 -0.30
CA TYR A 35 -6.50 13.50 0.70
C TYR A 35 -8.03 13.62 0.76
N PHE A 36 -8.69 13.82 -0.39
CA PHE A 36 -10.14 13.92 -0.43
C PHE A 36 -10.83 12.61 -0.06
N ALA A 37 -10.29 11.46 -0.47
CA ALA A 37 -10.84 10.16 -0.10
C ALA A 37 -10.74 9.92 1.41
N VAL A 38 -9.61 10.25 2.05
CA VAL A 38 -9.44 10.14 3.50
C VAL A 38 -10.38 11.10 4.24
N LEU A 39 -10.49 12.35 3.77
CA LEU A 39 -11.40 13.32 4.37
C LEU A 39 -12.86 12.80 4.33
N LEU A 40 -13.29 12.30 3.18
CA LEU A 40 -14.64 11.73 3.02
C LEU A 40 -14.84 10.48 3.89
N LEU A 41 -13.82 9.62 3.98
CA LEU A 41 -13.85 8.47 4.87
C LEU A 41 -14.04 8.89 6.34
N LEU A 42 -13.33 9.91 6.80
CA LEU A 42 -13.45 10.43 8.16
C LEU A 42 -14.84 11.03 8.42
N ILE A 43 -15.41 11.75 7.44
CA ILE A 43 -16.77 12.30 7.53
C ILE A 43 -17.80 11.17 7.65
N VAL A 44 -17.68 10.12 6.83
CA VAL A 44 -18.61 8.96 6.87
C VAL A 44 -18.47 8.21 8.19
N LEU A 45 -17.26 8.05 8.72
CA LEU A 45 -17.01 7.45 10.04
C LEU A 45 -17.68 8.26 11.17
N ALA A 46 -17.60 9.58 11.10
CA ALA A 46 -18.19 10.48 12.10
C ALA A 46 -19.74 10.41 12.12
N TRP A 47 -20.38 10.05 11.03
CA TRP A 47 -21.84 9.97 10.92
C TRP A 47 -22.48 8.73 11.60
N ARG A 48 -21.72 7.93 12.34
CA ARG A 48 -22.18 6.79 13.17
C ARG A 48 -23.18 5.79 12.53
N LYS A 49 -23.51 5.92 11.25
CA LYS A 49 -24.32 4.96 10.52
C LYS A 49 -23.41 3.90 9.89
N HIS A 50 -23.51 2.66 10.35
CA HIS A 50 -22.81 1.50 9.81
C HIS A 50 -23.08 1.31 8.32
N ARG A 51 -22.25 1.90 7.49
CA ARG A 51 -22.24 1.73 6.03
C ARG A 51 -20.93 1.07 5.63
N SER A 52 -20.73 -0.18 6.08
CA SER A 52 -19.49 -0.95 5.84
C SER A 52 -19.12 -1.00 4.35
N VAL A 53 -20.11 -1.15 3.48
CA VAL A 53 -19.88 -1.15 2.02
C VAL A 53 -19.35 0.22 1.55
N LEU A 54 -19.94 1.32 2.00
CA LEU A 54 -19.49 2.65 1.64
C LEU A 54 -18.06 2.92 2.15
N LEU A 55 -17.75 2.52 3.38
CA LEU A 55 -16.39 2.62 3.93
C LEU A 55 -15.39 1.81 3.09
N ALA A 56 -15.73 0.58 2.71
CA ALA A 56 -14.90 -0.25 1.84
C ALA A 56 -14.69 0.42 0.46
N LEU A 57 -15.73 0.95 -0.16
CA LEU A 57 -15.64 1.64 -1.44
C LEU A 57 -14.76 2.91 -1.37
N LEU A 58 -14.80 3.65 -0.25
CA LEU A 58 -13.97 4.84 -0.06
C LEU A 58 -12.47 4.53 0.14
N THR A 59 -12.11 3.29 0.49
CA THR A 59 -10.69 2.90 0.55
C THR A 59 -10.08 2.69 -0.84
N ILE A 60 -10.90 2.36 -1.85
CA ILE A 60 -10.41 2.12 -3.22
C ILE A 60 -9.65 3.32 -3.81
N PRO A 61 -10.19 4.56 -3.83
CA PRO A 61 -9.46 5.71 -4.34
C PRO A 61 -8.19 6.03 -3.54
N ILE A 62 -8.14 5.68 -2.25
CA ILE A 62 -6.90 5.80 -1.47
C ILE A 62 -5.82 4.87 -2.03
N TRP A 63 -6.14 3.59 -2.28
CA TRP A 63 -5.19 2.65 -2.87
C TRP A 63 -4.77 3.03 -4.29
N ILE A 64 -5.73 3.52 -5.11
CA ILE A 64 -5.46 4.04 -6.46
C ILE A 64 -4.44 5.17 -6.39
N GLY A 65 -4.65 6.14 -5.51
CA GLY A 65 -3.77 7.29 -5.35
C GLY A 65 -2.39 6.89 -4.84
N ILE A 66 -2.30 6.06 -3.79
CA ILE A 66 -1.03 5.59 -3.24
C ILE A 66 -0.26 4.75 -4.27
N ALA A 67 -0.92 3.85 -5.01
CA ALA A 67 -0.28 3.09 -6.07
C ALA A 67 0.27 4.00 -7.17
N GLY A 68 -0.46 5.09 -7.52
CA GLY A 68 -0.06 6.07 -8.52
C GLY A 68 1.17 6.91 -8.12
N THR A 69 1.46 7.05 -6.82
CA THR A 69 2.66 7.75 -6.33
C THR A 69 3.89 6.85 -6.23
N SER A 70 3.75 5.54 -6.51
CA SER A 70 4.82 4.57 -6.35
C SER A 70 5.93 4.73 -7.40
N HIS A 71 7.16 4.37 -7.03
CA HIS A 71 8.28 4.31 -7.97
C HIS A 71 8.04 3.29 -9.10
N ALA A 72 7.30 2.21 -8.82
CA ALA A 72 6.94 1.22 -9.83
C ALA A 72 6.02 1.83 -10.90
N ALA A 73 5.00 2.59 -10.49
CA ALA A 73 4.12 3.30 -11.41
C ALA A 73 4.87 4.36 -12.23
N ALA A 74 5.78 5.11 -11.59
CA ALA A 74 6.57 6.13 -12.27
C ALA A 74 7.52 5.54 -13.33
N LYS A 75 8.12 4.36 -13.06
CA LYS A 75 9.11 3.74 -13.94
C LYS A 75 8.51 2.83 -15.00
N TYR A 76 7.44 2.10 -14.66
CA TYR A 76 6.86 1.05 -15.49
C TYR A 76 5.41 1.32 -15.92
N GLY A 77 4.92 2.54 -15.68
CA GLY A 77 3.58 2.97 -16.10
C GLY A 77 2.46 2.10 -15.53
N ALA A 78 1.54 1.70 -16.41
CA ALA A 78 0.36 0.92 -16.02
C ALA A 78 0.71 -0.42 -15.36
N LEU A 79 1.76 -1.12 -15.80
CA LEU A 79 2.18 -2.39 -15.21
C LEU A 79 2.61 -2.20 -13.75
N GLY A 80 3.51 -1.24 -13.51
CA GLY A 80 3.98 -0.95 -12.16
C GLY A 80 2.86 -0.48 -11.24
N TRP A 81 1.93 0.33 -11.75
CA TRP A 81 0.74 0.77 -11.04
C TRP A 81 -0.17 -0.40 -10.65
N THR A 82 -0.50 -1.27 -11.61
CA THR A 82 -1.38 -2.44 -11.37
C THR A 82 -0.79 -3.40 -10.33
N LEU A 83 0.50 -3.69 -10.44
CA LEU A 83 1.18 -4.56 -9.47
C LEU A 83 1.19 -3.96 -8.08
N GLN A 84 1.47 -2.65 -7.97
CA GLN A 84 1.48 -1.94 -6.69
C GLN A 84 0.08 -1.86 -6.07
N PHE A 85 -0.94 -1.58 -6.88
CA PHE A 85 -2.33 -1.58 -6.45
C PHE A 85 -2.77 -2.96 -5.94
N SER A 86 -2.49 -4.02 -6.71
CA SER A 86 -2.82 -5.41 -6.33
C SER A 86 -2.10 -5.82 -5.04
N HIS A 87 -0.83 -5.43 -4.89
CA HIS A 87 -0.07 -5.67 -3.67
C HIS A 87 -0.72 -5.01 -2.45
N PHE A 88 -1.05 -3.72 -2.53
CA PHE A 88 -1.72 -3.01 -1.43
C PHE A 88 -3.10 -3.59 -1.13
N LEU A 89 -3.87 -3.95 -2.14
CA LEU A 89 -5.17 -4.57 -1.96
C LEU A 89 -5.07 -5.87 -1.15
N CYS A 90 -4.15 -6.76 -1.54
CA CYS A 90 -3.94 -8.03 -0.84
C CYS A 90 -3.40 -7.84 0.59
N VAL A 91 -2.42 -6.93 0.77
CA VAL A 91 -1.84 -6.63 2.09
C VAL A 91 -2.90 -6.07 3.03
N THR A 92 -3.66 -5.06 2.59
CA THR A 92 -4.65 -4.41 3.46
C THR A 92 -5.84 -5.33 3.75
N ALA A 93 -6.28 -6.14 2.78
CA ALA A 93 -7.30 -7.13 3.00
C ALA A 93 -6.86 -8.17 4.04
N TRP A 94 -5.64 -8.71 3.91
CA TRP A 94 -5.10 -9.69 4.84
C TRP A 94 -4.87 -9.12 6.24
N ILE A 95 -4.15 -7.99 6.36
CA ILE A 95 -3.87 -7.33 7.64
C ILE A 95 -5.16 -6.85 8.30
N GLY A 96 -6.11 -6.31 7.53
CA GLY A 96 -7.38 -5.83 8.05
C GLY A 96 -8.19 -6.93 8.74
N VAL A 97 -8.24 -8.12 8.16
CA VAL A 97 -8.94 -9.26 8.78
C VAL A 97 -8.17 -9.77 10.01
N VAL A 98 -6.85 -9.91 9.93
CA VAL A 98 -6.02 -10.29 11.09
C VAL A 98 -6.20 -9.31 12.24
N PHE A 99 -6.19 -8.01 11.96
CA PHE A 99 -6.42 -6.97 12.96
C PHE A 99 -7.82 -7.05 13.56
N TRP A 100 -8.85 -7.28 12.73
CA TRP A 100 -10.22 -7.46 13.21
C TRP A 100 -10.34 -8.66 14.15
N VAL A 101 -9.69 -9.78 13.82
CA VAL A 101 -9.63 -10.96 14.70
C VAL A 101 -8.93 -10.64 16.01
N ALA A 102 -7.78 -9.99 15.96
CA ALA A 102 -6.98 -9.71 17.17
C ALA A 102 -7.67 -8.76 18.13
N VAL A 103 -8.43 -7.78 17.62
CA VAL A 103 -9.03 -6.70 18.43
C VAL A 103 -10.53 -6.89 18.65
N GLY A 104 -11.25 -7.40 17.66
CA GLY A 104 -12.72 -7.42 17.62
C GLY A 104 -13.35 -8.75 18.01
N ALA A 105 -12.69 -9.87 17.77
CA ALA A 105 -13.27 -11.19 18.00
C ALA A 105 -13.06 -11.63 19.47
N ARG A 106 -13.88 -11.12 20.36
CA ARG A 106 -13.82 -11.46 21.79
C ARG A 106 -14.68 -12.67 22.18
N SER A 107 -15.61 -13.12 21.33
CA SER A 107 -16.47 -14.26 21.61
C SER A 107 -16.01 -15.49 20.82
N THR A 108 -15.84 -16.61 21.52
CA THR A 108 -15.38 -17.87 20.94
C THR A 108 -16.49 -18.67 20.23
N GLU A 109 -17.74 -18.27 20.36
CA GLU A 109 -18.92 -19.02 19.94
C GLU A 109 -19.00 -19.28 18.41
N HIS A 110 -18.34 -18.44 17.61
CA HIS A 110 -18.41 -18.52 16.14
C HIS A 110 -17.02 -18.73 15.47
N TRP A 111 -16.01 -19.12 16.25
CA TRP A 111 -14.64 -19.24 15.73
C TRP A 111 -14.51 -20.28 14.62
N SER A 112 -15.17 -21.43 14.73
CA SER A 112 -15.09 -22.48 13.70
C SER A 112 -15.67 -22.01 12.36
N ALA A 113 -16.83 -21.35 12.38
CA ALA A 113 -17.45 -20.79 11.17
C ALA A 113 -16.58 -19.68 10.56
N PHE A 114 -16.01 -18.80 11.41
CA PHE A 114 -15.10 -17.78 10.97
C PHE A 114 -13.82 -18.35 10.33
N LEU A 115 -13.17 -19.31 10.96
CA LEU A 115 -11.94 -19.93 10.46
C LEU A 115 -12.15 -20.65 9.14
N ASN A 116 -13.31 -21.29 8.94
CA ASN A 116 -13.67 -21.93 7.69
C ASN A 116 -13.74 -20.96 6.51
N TRP A 117 -14.24 -19.75 6.74
CA TRP A 117 -14.25 -18.67 5.75
C TRP A 117 -12.90 -17.97 5.64
N PHE A 118 -12.26 -17.67 6.77
CA PHE A 118 -11.02 -16.90 6.82
C PHE A 118 -9.85 -17.64 6.18
N SER A 119 -9.72 -18.95 6.42
CA SER A 119 -8.58 -19.75 5.95
C SER A 119 -8.38 -19.70 4.42
N PRO A 120 -9.41 -19.93 3.57
CA PRO A 120 -9.24 -19.81 2.13
C PRO A 120 -8.98 -18.34 1.70
N PHE A 121 -9.66 -17.38 2.32
CA PHE A 121 -9.42 -15.97 2.05
C PHE A 121 -7.96 -15.56 2.39
N ALA A 122 -7.47 -15.94 3.56
CA ALA A 122 -6.10 -15.64 3.98
C ALA A 122 -5.06 -16.23 3.04
N ARG A 123 -5.27 -17.48 2.57
CA ARG A 123 -4.38 -18.11 1.58
C ARG A 123 -4.35 -17.36 0.26
N ILE A 124 -5.50 -16.95 -0.26
CA ILE A 124 -5.59 -16.19 -1.52
C ILE A 124 -4.90 -14.83 -1.35
N ALA A 125 -5.23 -14.07 -0.31
CA ALA A 125 -4.66 -12.77 -0.04
C ALA A 125 -3.14 -12.85 0.18
N PHE A 126 -2.68 -13.81 0.96
CA PHE A 126 -1.26 -14.04 1.24
C PHE A 126 -0.48 -14.43 -0.03
N THR A 127 -1.04 -15.34 -0.85
CA THR A 127 -0.45 -15.69 -2.15
C THR A 127 -0.35 -14.46 -3.05
N GLY A 128 -1.39 -13.62 -3.08
CA GLY A 128 -1.39 -12.36 -3.80
C GLY A 128 -0.30 -11.39 -3.32
N VAL A 129 -0.08 -11.30 -2.01
CA VAL A 129 1.01 -10.50 -1.42
C VAL A 129 2.37 -10.99 -1.89
N ILE A 130 2.59 -12.32 -1.83
CA ILE A 130 3.87 -12.91 -2.24
C ILE A 130 4.11 -12.68 -3.73
N LEU A 131 3.16 -13.07 -4.59
CA LEU A 131 3.33 -12.98 -6.03
C LEU A 131 3.53 -11.53 -6.50
N SER A 132 2.68 -10.61 -6.05
CA SER A 132 2.82 -9.20 -6.40
C SER A 132 4.09 -8.58 -5.83
N GLY A 133 4.49 -8.96 -4.61
CA GLY A 133 5.73 -8.52 -3.98
C GLY A 133 6.98 -8.99 -4.72
N LEU A 134 7.02 -10.26 -5.15
CA LEU A 134 8.11 -10.81 -5.96
C LEU A 134 8.21 -10.12 -7.32
N LEU A 135 7.07 -9.90 -7.99
CA LEU A 135 7.04 -9.19 -9.28
C LEU A 135 7.51 -7.74 -9.13
N LEU A 136 7.08 -7.03 -8.09
CA LEU A 136 7.55 -5.68 -7.80
C LEU A 136 9.05 -5.66 -7.48
N MET A 137 9.55 -6.65 -6.73
CA MET A 137 10.96 -6.80 -6.44
C MET A 137 11.76 -7.02 -7.73
N GLN A 138 11.28 -7.89 -8.62
CA GLN A 138 11.90 -8.17 -9.92
C GLN A 138 11.97 -6.92 -10.81
N LEU A 139 10.92 -6.09 -10.80
CA LEU A 139 10.92 -4.81 -11.51
C LEU A 139 11.91 -3.80 -10.90
N ALA A 140 12.03 -3.80 -9.57
CA ALA A 140 12.89 -2.85 -8.86
C ALA A 140 14.37 -3.20 -8.95
N ILE A 141 14.71 -4.49 -8.88
CA ILE A 141 16.08 -5.00 -8.75
C ILE A 141 16.34 -6.01 -9.87
N PRO A 142 17.28 -5.75 -10.79
CA PRO A 142 17.73 -6.75 -11.76
C PRO A 142 18.30 -7.98 -11.07
N LEU A 143 18.10 -9.16 -11.65
CA LEU A 143 18.54 -10.45 -11.09
C LEU A 143 20.04 -10.48 -10.76
N GLU A 144 20.84 -9.82 -11.57
CA GLU A 144 22.30 -9.75 -11.39
C GLU A 144 22.73 -9.04 -10.09
N ARG A 145 21.83 -8.23 -9.51
CA ARG A 145 22.09 -7.48 -8.28
C ARG A 145 21.61 -8.17 -7.01
N TYR A 146 20.97 -9.34 -7.11
CA TYR A 146 20.47 -10.05 -5.92
C TYR A 146 21.58 -10.51 -4.99
N THR A 147 22.76 -10.84 -5.49
CA THR A 147 23.94 -11.19 -4.68
C THR A 147 24.44 -10.04 -3.80
N ASN A 148 24.14 -8.79 -4.20
CA ASN A 148 24.60 -7.59 -3.51
C ASN A 148 23.53 -6.96 -2.59
N LEU A 149 22.40 -7.63 -2.37
CA LEU A 149 21.29 -7.08 -1.53
C LEU A 149 21.73 -6.81 -0.09
N TRP A 150 22.66 -7.62 0.45
CA TRP A 150 23.20 -7.44 1.80
C TRP A 150 24.03 -6.16 1.95
N GLY A 151 24.62 -5.66 0.88
CA GLY A 151 25.48 -4.48 0.87
C GLY A 151 24.76 -3.14 0.81
N VAL A 152 23.43 -3.12 0.64
CA VAL A 152 22.66 -1.89 0.50
C VAL A 152 21.50 -1.84 1.50
N PRO A 153 21.23 -0.67 2.15
CA PRO A 153 20.17 -0.54 3.17
C PRO A 153 18.78 -0.98 2.67
N TYR A 154 18.46 -0.68 1.42
CA TYR A 154 17.19 -1.11 0.81
C TYR A 154 17.09 -2.64 0.71
N GLY A 155 18.17 -3.30 0.31
CA GLY A 155 18.21 -4.77 0.21
C GLY A 155 18.08 -5.43 1.59
N GLN A 156 18.75 -4.89 2.61
CA GLN A 156 18.64 -5.37 3.99
C GLN A 156 17.19 -5.25 4.51
N ALA A 157 16.51 -4.11 4.28
CA ALA A 157 15.11 -3.93 4.64
C ALA A 157 14.18 -4.92 3.92
N LEU A 158 14.46 -5.19 2.64
CA LEU A 158 13.71 -6.15 1.84
C LEU A 158 13.89 -7.58 2.38
N LEU A 159 15.12 -7.99 2.69
CA LEU A 159 15.43 -9.30 3.27
C LEU A 159 14.78 -9.46 4.65
N LEU A 160 14.84 -8.43 5.51
CA LEU A 160 14.18 -8.44 6.82
C LEU A 160 12.67 -8.62 6.67
N LYS A 161 12.04 -7.93 5.71
CA LYS A 161 10.61 -8.09 5.41
C LYS A 161 10.27 -9.53 5.05
N HIS A 162 11.06 -10.18 4.20
CA HIS A 162 10.84 -11.57 3.81
C HIS A 162 11.07 -12.53 4.98
N LEU A 163 12.10 -12.29 5.79
CA LEU A 163 12.38 -13.09 7.00
C LEU A 163 11.21 -13.04 8.00
N LEU A 164 10.61 -11.86 8.18
CA LEU A 164 9.44 -11.70 9.05
C LEU A 164 8.17 -12.39 8.52
N LEU A 165 8.10 -12.64 7.21
CA LEU A 165 6.97 -13.37 6.61
C LEU A 165 7.12 -14.90 6.71
N LEU A 166 8.35 -15.42 6.88
CA LEU A 166 8.59 -16.86 6.95
C LEU A 166 7.80 -17.58 8.04
N PRO A 167 7.70 -17.09 9.30
CA PRO A 167 6.90 -17.75 10.33
C PRO A 167 5.43 -17.91 9.94
N LEU A 168 4.90 -17.00 9.11
CA LEU A 168 3.50 -17.02 8.67
C LEU A 168 3.22 -18.09 7.59
N LEU A 169 4.28 -18.64 6.96
CA LEU A 169 4.17 -19.73 6.01
C LEU A 169 4.00 -21.09 6.70
N PHE A 170 4.44 -21.22 7.96
CA PHE A 170 4.46 -22.46 8.71
C PHE A 170 3.36 -22.56 9.78
N TYR A 171 2.55 -21.51 9.90
CA TYR A 171 1.43 -21.45 10.84
C TYR A 171 0.10 -21.56 10.12
#